data_2241da0e6d32af63b6d52ab8bae787f4
#
_entry.id   2241da0e6d32af63b6d52ab8bae787f4
#
_cell.length_a   1.000
_cell.length_b   1.000
_cell.length_c   1.000
_cell.angle_alpha   90.00
_cell.angle_beta   90.00
_cell.angle_gamma   90.00
#
_symmetry.space_group_name_H-M   'P 1'
#
loop_
_entity.id
_entity.type
_entity.pdbx_description
1 polymer ?
#
loop_
_entity_poly.entity_id
_entity_poly.type
_entity_poly.pdbx_seq_one_letter_code
_entity_poly.pdbx_strand_id
1 'polypeptide(L)'
;MRILVTLFAAALLVGCQSRVADVFDSRQNAGPCPPVGAVYDVARYVAFADGTDETYPNITYTAEIVDVRMFCRYADKDPLVAQMEIDFAFGKGDAARSDTHAYPYFVAVTRRNGKVLGKEYFNVEADFNGRKLDGRTESIARIEIPRLDESIAGSNFEILVGFDLTPEQLEFNRAGKRFLLNAEQ
;
A
#
# COMPACT_ATOMS: atom_id res chain seq x y z
N MET A 1 6.01 36.99 54.60
CA MET A 1 6.20 35.60 54.15
C MET A 1 4.84 34.93 53.76
N ARG A 2 3.90 35.67 53.15
CA ARG A 2 2.59 35.17 52.72
C ARG A 2 2.25 35.46 51.26
N ILE A 3 3.10 36.19 50.52
CA ILE A 3 2.89 36.60 49.13
C ILE A 3 3.62 35.67 48.15
N LEU A 4 4.60 34.89 48.59
CA LEU A 4 5.40 33.99 47.70
C LEU A 4 4.70 32.64 47.42
N VAL A 5 3.68 32.24 48.17
CA VAL A 5 3.02 30.92 48.00
C VAL A 5 1.89 30.98 46.96
N THR A 6 1.35 32.16 46.69
CA THR A 6 0.24 32.32 45.72
C THR A 6 0.70 32.38 44.25
N LEU A 7 1.98 32.67 44.00
CA LEU A 7 2.52 32.72 42.62
C LEU A 7 2.92 31.33 42.03
N PHE A 8 3.10 30.35 42.92
CA PHE A 8 3.52 28.99 42.47
C PHE A 8 2.33 28.10 42.06
N ALA A 9 1.10 28.45 42.48
CA ALA A 9 -0.10 27.68 42.16
C ALA A 9 -0.68 27.99 40.76
N ALA A 10 -0.30 29.14 40.17
CA ALA A 10 -0.83 29.56 38.86
C ALA A 10 -0.08 28.97 37.65
N ALA A 11 1.11 28.36 37.85
CA ALA A 11 1.98 27.86 36.77
C ALA A 11 1.65 26.42 36.35
N LEU A 12 0.74 25.71 37.00
CA LEU A 12 0.43 24.30 36.73
C LEU A 12 -0.80 24.07 35.81
N LEU A 13 -1.42 25.13 35.29
CA LEU A 13 -2.63 25.02 34.46
C LEU A 13 -2.39 25.18 32.94
N VAL A 14 -1.14 25.32 32.49
CA VAL A 14 -0.83 25.56 31.06
C VAL A 14 -0.59 24.26 30.25
N GLY A 15 -0.71 23.07 30.87
CA GLY A 15 -0.26 21.81 30.28
C GLY A 15 -1.32 21.03 29.46
N CYS A 16 -2.55 21.47 29.28
CA CYS A 16 -3.60 20.64 28.63
C CYS A 16 -4.41 21.33 27.52
N GLN A 17 -3.86 22.32 26.84
CA GLN A 17 -4.61 23.02 25.78
C GLN A 17 -4.51 22.40 24.38
N SER A 18 -3.65 21.42 24.13
CA SER A 18 -3.46 20.89 22.78
C SER A 18 -4.44 19.81 22.32
N ARG A 19 -5.28 19.26 23.22
CA ARG A 19 -6.23 18.19 22.84
C ARG A 19 -7.69 18.63 22.71
N VAL A 20 -8.05 19.82 23.22
CA VAL A 20 -9.43 20.28 23.17
C VAL A 20 -9.76 20.96 21.83
N ALA A 21 -8.76 21.58 21.18
CA ALA A 21 -8.95 22.18 19.86
C ALA A 21 -9.22 21.13 18.77
N ASP A 22 -8.62 19.93 18.90
CA ASP A 22 -8.83 18.83 17.95
C ASP A 22 -10.24 18.21 18.03
N VAL A 23 -10.88 18.27 19.21
CA VAL A 23 -12.23 17.71 19.41
C VAL A 23 -13.32 18.60 18.80
N PHE A 24 -13.05 19.88 18.58
CA PHE A 24 -13.99 20.85 18.03
C PHE A 24 -13.67 21.26 16.57
N ASP A 25 -12.63 20.69 15.97
CA ASP A 25 -12.39 20.88 14.54
C ASP A 25 -13.41 20.08 13.74
N SER A 26 -14.43 20.76 13.24
CA SER A 26 -15.47 20.17 12.37
C SER A 26 -14.90 19.55 11.10
N ARG A 27 -13.62 19.82 10.78
CA ARG A 27 -12.89 19.17 9.67
C ARG A 27 -12.41 17.76 9.99
N GLN A 28 -12.48 17.30 11.25
CA GLN A 28 -12.14 15.93 11.66
C GLN A 28 -13.30 14.93 11.58
N ASN A 29 -14.50 15.37 11.27
CA ASN A 29 -15.65 14.49 11.02
C ASN A 29 -15.70 13.99 9.57
N ALA A 30 -14.56 13.83 8.98
CA ALA A 30 -14.38 13.14 7.73
C ALA A 30 -14.72 11.67 7.96
N GLY A 31 -15.68 11.14 7.21
CA GLY A 31 -16.05 9.72 7.29
C GLY A 31 -14.83 8.79 7.12
N PRO A 32 -14.99 7.50 7.31
CA PRO A 32 -13.86 6.57 7.23
C PRO A 32 -13.23 6.60 5.84
N CYS A 33 -11.90 6.51 5.79
CA CYS A 33 -11.18 6.29 4.53
C CYS A 33 -11.64 4.99 3.85
N PRO A 34 -11.55 4.89 2.52
CA PRO A 34 -11.70 3.61 1.84
C PRO A 34 -10.76 2.56 2.42
N PRO A 35 -11.18 1.33 2.64
CA PRO A 35 -10.26 0.24 2.91
C PRO A 35 -9.31 0.04 1.74
N VAL A 36 -8.07 -0.32 2.07
CA VAL A 36 -7.02 -0.60 1.09
C VAL A 36 -6.44 -1.99 1.31
N GLY A 37 -5.92 -2.59 0.27
CA GLY A 37 -5.23 -3.86 0.39
C GLY A 37 -4.71 -4.41 -0.93
N ALA A 38 -3.83 -5.39 -0.83
CA ALA A 38 -3.36 -6.15 -1.97
C ALA A 38 -4.34 -7.26 -2.32
N VAL A 39 -4.60 -7.43 -3.62
CA VAL A 39 -5.43 -8.54 -4.13
C VAL A 39 -4.63 -9.83 -4.06
N TYR A 40 -5.13 -10.83 -3.36
CA TYR A 40 -4.41 -12.05 -3.00
C TYR A 40 -3.71 -12.73 -4.18
N ASP A 41 -4.43 -12.95 -5.29
CA ASP A 41 -3.89 -13.67 -6.46
C ASP A 41 -2.79 -12.91 -7.20
N VAL A 42 -2.73 -11.58 -7.03
CA VAL A 42 -1.77 -10.70 -7.69
C VAL A 42 -0.89 -9.92 -6.71
N ALA A 43 -0.88 -10.31 -5.43
CA ALA A 43 -0.01 -9.72 -4.42
C ALA A 43 1.45 -10.18 -4.53
N ARG A 44 1.70 -11.19 -5.36
CA ARG A 44 3.04 -11.76 -5.58
C ARG A 44 3.36 -11.81 -7.06
N TYR A 45 4.64 -11.59 -7.34
CA TYR A 45 5.24 -11.70 -8.67
C TYR A 45 6.31 -12.78 -8.63
N VAL A 46 6.27 -13.69 -9.60
CA VAL A 46 7.31 -14.69 -9.80
C VAL A 46 7.61 -14.77 -11.28
N ALA A 47 8.89 -14.73 -11.63
CA ALA A 47 9.36 -14.93 -13.00
C ALA A 47 10.43 -16.01 -13.05
N PHE A 48 10.36 -16.82 -14.09
CA PHE A 48 11.33 -17.86 -14.41
C PHE A 48 12.17 -17.49 -15.63
N ALA A 49 13.29 -18.16 -15.81
CA ALA A 49 14.04 -18.04 -17.04
C ALA A 49 13.23 -18.66 -18.20
N ASP A 50 13.29 -18.02 -19.37
CA ASP A 50 12.52 -18.42 -20.55
C ASP A 50 12.77 -19.89 -20.93
N GLY A 51 11.68 -20.61 -21.20
CA GLY A 51 11.72 -22.00 -21.63
C GLY A 51 12.19 -22.99 -20.57
N THR A 52 12.17 -22.63 -19.29
CA THR A 52 12.56 -23.50 -18.19
C THR A 52 11.36 -23.94 -17.35
N ASP A 53 11.53 -25.01 -16.57
CA ASP A 53 10.52 -25.48 -15.64
C ASP A 53 10.36 -24.50 -14.46
N GLU A 54 9.17 -24.48 -13.85
CA GLU A 54 8.82 -23.67 -12.68
C GLU A 54 9.47 -24.21 -11.40
N THR A 55 10.80 -24.28 -11.37
CA THR A 55 11.59 -24.78 -10.24
C THR A 55 12.44 -23.67 -9.62
N TYR A 56 12.81 -23.83 -8.36
CA TYR A 56 13.56 -22.80 -7.62
C TYR A 56 14.84 -22.33 -8.31
N PRO A 57 15.70 -23.21 -8.90
CA PRO A 57 16.91 -22.77 -9.59
C PRO A 57 16.65 -21.90 -10.81
N ASN A 58 15.47 -22.00 -11.40
CA ASN A 58 15.09 -21.27 -12.61
C ASN A 58 14.41 -19.92 -12.33
N ILE A 59 14.22 -19.56 -11.04
CA ILE A 59 13.68 -18.26 -10.68
C ILE A 59 14.65 -17.16 -11.09
N THR A 60 14.12 -16.17 -11.78
CA THR A 60 14.83 -14.92 -12.06
C THR A 60 14.54 -13.87 -11.01
N TYR A 61 13.27 -13.48 -10.87
CA TYR A 61 12.85 -12.43 -9.95
C TYR A 61 11.56 -12.78 -9.23
N THR A 62 11.46 -12.31 -8.00
CA THR A 62 10.24 -12.39 -7.19
C THR A 62 9.92 -11.04 -6.58
N ALA A 63 8.65 -10.79 -6.30
CA ALA A 63 8.24 -9.65 -5.49
C ALA A 63 6.98 -9.97 -4.69
N GLU A 64 6.79 -9.24 -3.60
CA GLU A 64 5.59 -9.29 -2.76
C GLU A 64 5.18 -7.89 -2.34
N ILE A 65 3.88 -7.60 -2.38
CA ILE A 65 3.29 -6.42 -1.75
C ILE A 65 3.12 -6.78 -0.26
N VAL A 66 3.95 -6.16 0.57
CA VAL A 66 4.04 -6.50 2.00
C VAL A 66 2.99 -5.76 2.81
N ASP A 67 2.80 -4.47 2.49
CA ASP A 67 1.83 -3.62 3.19
C ASP A 67 1.30 -2.52 2.27
N VAL A 68 0.07 -2.08 2.54
CA VAL A 68 -0.57 -0.96 1.84
C VAL A 68 -1.23 -0.08 2.89
N ARG A 69 -0.79 1.16 2.97
CA ARG A 69 -1.32 2.16 3.91
C ARG A 69 -1.92 3.33 3.14
N MET A 70 -3.00 3.88 3.66
CA MET A 70 -3.63 5.04 3.06
C MET A 70 -4.01 6.08 4.09
N PHE A 71 -3.84 7.33 3.70
CA PHE A 71 -4.31 8.51 4.41
C PHE A 71 -5.25 9.28 3.50
N CYS A 72 -6.42 9.63 3.97
CA CYS A 72 -7.38 10.38 3.17
C CYS A 72 -7.78 11.69 3.84
N ARG A 73 -8.17 12.66 3.01
CA ARG A 73 -8.69 13.94 3.44
C ARG A 73 -10.01 14.21 2.76
N TYR A 74 -10.98 14.56 3.57
CA TYR A 74 -12.26 15.07 3.12
C TYR A 74 -12.18 16.60 3.06
N ALA A 75 -12.65 17.17 1.97
CA ALA A 75 -12.85 18.60 1.82
C ALA A 75 -14.27 18.80 1.28
N ASP A 76 -15.18 19.21 2.16
CA ASP A 76 -16.58 19.50 1.86
C ASP A 76 -17.20 18.73 0.69
N LYS A 77 -17.54 19.44 -0.42
CA LYS A 77 -18.16 18.88 -1.63
C LYS A 77 -17.19 18.26 -2.61
N ASP A 78 -15.89 18.43 -2.37
CA ASP A 78 -14.85 17.97 -3.27
C ASP A 78 -14.71 16.43 -3.28
N PRO A 79 -14.09 15.87 -4.33
CA PRO A 79 -13.73 14.46 -4.32
C PRO A 79 -12.85 14.14 -3.12
N LEU A 80 -12.98 12.93 -2.60
CA LEU A 80 -12.10 12.45 -1.55
C LEU A 80 -10.68 12.32 -2.13
N VAL A 81 -9.73 12.99 -1.49
CA VAL A 81 -8.32 12.91 -1.86
C VAL A 81 -7.61 11.97 -0.90
N ALA A 82 -6.94 10.98 -1.44
CA ALA A 82 -6.15 10.02 -0.69
C ALA A 82 -4.68 10.06 -1.09
N GLN A 83 -3.81 9.73 -0.14
CA GLN A 83 -2.39 9.45 -0.32
C GLN A 83 -2.16 8.01 0.10
N MET A 84 -1.36 7.28 -0.64
CA MET A 84 -1.11 5.87 -0.39
C MET A 84 0.39 5.58 -0.35
N GLU A 85 0.78 4.70 0.53
CA GLU A 85 2.11 4.10 0.58
C GLU A 85 1.99 2.59 0.40
N ILE A 86 2.86 2.04 -0.43
CA ILE A 86 2.92 0.61 -0.73
C ILE A 86 4.33 0.13 -0.43
N ASP A 87 4.47 -0.85 0.45
CA ASP A 87 5.74 -1.50 0.74
C ASP A 87 5.89 -2.75 -0.11
N PHE A 88 6.99 -2.80 -0.85
CA PHE A 88 7.38 -3.94 -1.68
C PHE A 88 8.62 -4.61 -1.11
N ALA A 89 8.64 -5.94 -1.19
CA ALA A 89 9.84 -6.75 -1.01
C ALA A 89 10.17 -7.44 -2.31
N PHE A 90 11.45 -7.47 -2.68
CA PHE A 90 11.95 -8.04 -3.92
C PHE A 90 12.99 -9.12 -3.66
N GLY A 91 13.00 -10.15 -4.51
CA GLY A 91 13.99 -11.20 -4.51
C GLY A 91 14.61 -11.40 -5.88
N LYS A 92 15.94 -11.61 -5.88
CA LYS A 92 16.70 -11.97 -7.07
C LYS A 92 17.11 -13.44 -6.99
N GLY A 93 16.58 -14.25 -7.93
CA GLY A 93 16.90 -15.67 -8.05
C GLY A 93 18.26 -15.91 -8.73
N ASP A 94 18.67 -17.17 -8.76
CA ASP A 94 19.97 -17.55 -9.32
C ASP A 94 20.00 -17.45 -10.84
N ALA A 95 18.87 -17.59 -11.52
CA ALA A 95 18.75 -17.44 -12.96
C ALA A 95 18.70 -15.98 -13.45
N ALA A 96 18.66 -14.99 -12.54
CA ALA A 96 18.62 -13.58 -12.89
C ALA A 96 19.94 -13.12 -13.51
N ARG A 97 19.84 -12.34 -14.59
CA ARG A 97 21.00 -11.81 -15.33
C ARG A 97 21.31 -10.34 -15.06
N SER A 98 20.41 -9.63 -14.39
CA SER A 98 20.57 -8.20 -14.07
C SER A 98 20.44 -7.96 -12.57
N ASP A 99 21.07 -6.89 -12.09
CA ASP A 99 20.89 -6.39 -10.73
C ASP A 99 19.69 -5.45 -10.61
N THR A 100 19.09 -5.06 -11.73
CA THR A 100 17.86 -4.24 -11.72
C THR A 100 16.72 -4.99 -12.40
N HIS A 101 15.50 -4.77 -11.91
CA HIS A 101 14.27 -5.30 -12.51
C HIS A 101 13.09 -4.39 -12.20
N ALA A 102 12.26 -4.13 -13.21
CA ALA A 102 11.04 -3.36 -13.06
C ALA A 102 9.84 -4.29 -12.93
N TYR A 103 9.00 -4.02 -11.93
CA TYR A 103 7.79 -4.79 -11.65
C TYR A 103 6.57 -3.95 -11.97
N PRO A 104 5.77 -4.31 -12.99
CA PRO A 104 4.54 -3.61 -13.29
C PRO A 104 3.49 -3.92 -12.22
N TYR A 105 2.81 -2.88 -11.75
CA TYR A 105 1.71 -3.03 -10.80
C TYR A 105 0.58 -2.05 -11.12
N PHE A 106 -0.57 -2.26 -10.51
CA PHE A 106 -1.72 -1.39 -10.67
C PHE A 106 -2.31 -0.98 -9.33
N VAL A 107 -2.98 0.16 -9.36
CA VAL A 107 -3.89 0.63 -8.32
C VAL A 107 -5.27 0.80 -8.92
N ALA A 108 -6.26 0.19 -8.32
CA ALA A 108 -7.65 0.26 -8.77
C ALA A 108 -8.54 0.84 -7.68
N VAL A 109 -9.37 1.81 -8.05
CA VAL A 109 -10.46 2.31 -7.23
C VAL A 109 -11.73 1.55 -7.62
N THR A 110 -12.35 0.89 -6.66
CA THR A 110 -13.57 0.11 -6.88
C THR A 110 -14.67 0.54 -5.93
N ARG A 111 -15.90 0.22 -6.26
CA ARG A 111 -17.02 0.21 -5.29
C ARG A 111 -17.02 -1.14 -4.56
N ARG A 112 -17.61 -1.19 -3.37
CA ARG A 112 -17.78 -2.44 -2.59
C ARG A 112 -18.51 -3.56 -3.32
N ASN A 113 -19.28 -3.25 -4.36
CA ASN A 113 -19.92 -4.25 -5.23
C ASN A 113 -19.01 -4.78 -6.34
N GLY A 114 -17.70 -4.48 -6.30
CA GLY A 114 -16.71 -4.92 -7.26
C GLY A 114 -16.64 -4.10 -8.56
N LYS A 115 -17.47 -3.05 -8.72
CA LYS A 115 -17.39 -2.19 -9.90
C LYS A 115 -16.12 -1.36 -9.88
N VAL A 116 -15.25 -1.56 -10.86
CA VAL A 116 -14.04 -0.74 -11.06
C VAL A 116 -14.45 0.64 -11.58
N LEU A 117 -13.98 1.68 -10.90
CA LEU A 117 -14.20 3.09 -11.26
C LEU A 117 -13.00 3.69 -11.99
N GLY A 118 -11.80 3.26 -11.62
CA GLY A 118 -10.55 3.65 -12.24
C GLY A 118 -9.47 2.62 -11.95
N LYS A 119 -8.52 2.47 -12.87
CA LYS A 119 -7.36 1.60 -12.72
C LYS A 119 -6.18 2.29 -13.40
N GLU A 120 -5.10 2.46 -12.67
CA GLU A 120 -3.86 3.04 -13.16
C GLU A 120 -2.72 2.05 -13.02
N TYR A 121 -1.76 2.10 -13.95
CA TYR A 121 -0.63 1.20 -14.01
C TYR A 121 0.66 1.96 -13.73
N PHE A 122 1.53 1.34 -12.98
CA PHE A 122 2.80 1.87 -12.53
C PHE A 122 3.91 0.82 -12.69
N ASN A 123 5.15 1.26 -12.51
CA ASN A 123 6.29 0.37 -12.38
C ASN A 123 7.06 0.73 -11.12
N VAL A 124 7.44 -0.26 -10.33
CA VAL A 124 8.41 -0.13 -9.25
C VAL A 124 9.69 -0.85 -9.63
N GLU A 125 10.83 -0.21 -9.43
CA GLU A 125 12.14 -0.77 -9.78
C GLU A 125 12.88 -1.23 -8.53
N ALA A 126 13.38 -2.46 -8.55
CA ALA A 126 14.33 -2.97 -7.59
C ALA A 126 15.75 -2.81 -8.13
N ASP A 127 16.67 -2.43 -7.23
CA ASP A 127 18.11 -2.41 -7.47
C ASP A 127 18.79 -3.27 -6.41
N PHE A 128 19.16 -4.46 -6.79
CA PHE A 128 19.75 -5.43 -5.88
C PHE A 128 21.19 -5.09 -5.51
N ASN A 129 21.91 -4.38 -6.37
CA ASN A 129 23.28 -3.97 -6.11
C ASN A 129 24.19 -5.11 -5.57
N GLY A 130 24.14 -6.27 -6.23
CA GLY A 130 24.84 -7.49 -5.83
C GLY A 130 24.21 -8.28 -4.69
N ARG A 131 23.13 -7.81 -4.08
CA ARG A 131 22.37 -8.53 -3.04
C ARG A 131 21.29 -9.43 -3.65
N LYS A 132 20.75 -10.33 -2.85
CA LYS A 132 19.62 -11.19 -3.24
C LYS A 132 18.25 -10.58 -2.91
N LEU A 133 18.20 -9.61 -2.02
CA LEU A 133 16.97 -8.98 -1.55
C LEU A 133 17.09 -7.46 -1.65
N ASP A 134 15.97 -6.84 -2.00
CA ASP A 134 15.77 -5.39 -1.97
C ASP A 134 14.35 -5.09 -1.45
N GLY A 135 14.10 -3.88 -1.03
CA GLY A 135 12.80 -3.42 -0.57
C GLY A 135 12.60 -1.95 -0.89
N ARG A 136 11.36 -1.57 -1.19
CA ARG A 136 11.02 -0.19 -1.54
C ARG A 136 9.64 0.18 -1.03
N THR A 137 9.50 1.42 -0.58
CA THR A 137 8.20 2.05 -0.34
C THR A 137 7.92 3.01 -1.50
N GLU A 138 6.82 2.79 -2.20
CA GLU A 138 6.29 3.70 -3.21
C GLU A 138 5.20 4.57 -2.59
N SER A 139 5.22 5.88 -2.92
CA SER A 139 4.25 6.84 -2.42
C SER A 139 3.44 7.42 -3.59
N ILE A 140 2.13 7.22 -3.56
CA ILE A 140 1.20 7.85 -4.49
C ILE A 140 0.58 9.05 -3.80
N ALA A 141 1.02 10.24 -4.19
CA ALA A 141 0.70 11.47 -3.49
C ALA A 141 -0.76 11.91 -3.62
N ARG A 142 -1.47 11.45 -4.67
CA ARG A 142 -2.85 11.89 -4.94
C ARG A 142 -3.64 10.81 -5.67
N ILE A 143 -4.65 10.30 -5.01
CA ILE A 143 -5.70 9.45 -5.58
C ILE A 143 -7.02 10.20 -5.40
N GLU A 144 -7.69 10.52 -6.48
CA GLU A 144 -9.00 11.18 -6.44
C GLU A 144 -10.11 10.14 -6.53
N ILE A 145 -10.98 10.12 -5.52
CA ILE A 145 -12.11 9.22 -5.47
C ILE A 145 -13.38 10.05 -5.68
N PRO A 146 -14.05 9.90 -6.84
CA PRO A 146 -15.22 10.70 -7.17
C PRO A 146 -16.37 10.34 -6.25
N ARG A 147 -16.95 11.36 -5.60
CA ARG A 147 -18.20 11.25 -4.83
C ARG A 147 -19.28 12.02 -5.56
N LEU A 148 -20.50 11.51 -5.53
CA LEU A 148 -21.66 12.21 -6.11
C LEU A 148 -22.04 13.41 -5.25
N ASP A 149 -21.94 13.25 -3.91
CA ASP A 149 -22.25 14.28 -2.92
C ASP A 149 -21.55 13.95 -1.59
N GLU A 150 -21.72 14.83 -0.60
CA GLU A 150 -21.11 14.72 0.74
C GLU A 150 -21.59 13.49 1.55
N SER A 151 -22.76 12.95 1.23
CA SER A 151 -23.33 11.79 1.94
C SER A 151 -22.60 10.49 1.61
N ILE A 152 -21.83 10.46 0.51
CA ILE A 152 -21.09 9.27 0.11
C ILE A 152 -19.77 9.20 0.88
N ALA A 153 -19.72 8.31 1.85
CA ALA A 153 -18.53 8.04 2.64
C ALA A 153 -17.47 7.26 1.83
N GLY A 154 -16.20 7.46 2.17
CA GLY A 154 -15.08 6.70 1.59
C GLY A 154 -15.21 5.19 1.77
N SER A 155 -15.87 4.73 2.84
CA SER A 155 -16.16 3.31 3.06
C SER A 155 -17.03 2.63 2.00
N ASN A 156 -17.64 3.38 1.07
CA ASN A 156 -18.33 2.82 -0.09
C ASN A 156 -17.41 2.42 -1.23
N PHE A 157 -16.14 2.76 -1.11
CA PHE A 157 -15.09 2.46 -2.07
C PHE A 157 -14.06 1.52 -1.46
N GLU A 158 -13.26 0.90 -2.29
CA GLU A 158 -12.08 0.12 -1.94
C GLU A 158 -10.95 0.49 -2.88
N ILE A 159 -9.72 0.52 -2.40
CA ILE A 159 -8.54 0.69 -3.23
C ILE A 159 -7.74 -0.60 -3.20
N LEU A 160 -7.58 -1.18 -4.36
CA LEU A 160 -6.95 -2.47 -4.56
C LEU A 160 -5.62 -2.31 -5.30
N VAL A 161 -4.59 -2.96 -4.79
CA VAL A 161 -3.25 -2.98 -5.38
C VAL A 161 -2.90 -4.40 -5.80
N GLY A 162 -2.18 -4.54 -6.89
CA GLY A 162 -1.68 -5.83 -7.35
C GLY A 162 -0.63 -5.69 -8.43
N PHE A 163 0.21 -6.70 -8.60
CA PHE A 163 1.11 -6.77 -9.75
C PHE A 163 0.31 -7.00 -11.04
N ASP A 164 0.76 -6.41 -12.13
CA ASP A 164 0.22 -6.66 -13.47
C ASP A 164 0.91 -7.91 -14.05
N LEU A 165 0.32 -9.05 -13.73
CA LEU A 165 0.87 -10.37 -14.02
C LEU A 165 0.49 -10.85 -15.41
N THR A 166 1.36 -11.65 -16.03
CA THR A 166 0.98 -12.44 -17.20
C THR A 166 -0.05 -13.52 -16.81
N PRO A 167 -0.82 -14.07 -17.77
CA PRO A 167 -1.74 -15.18 -17.49
C PRO A 167 -1.06 -16.35 -16.79
N GLU A 168 0.15 -16.70 -17.19
CA GLU A 168 0.95 -17.80 -16.63
C GLU A 168 1.33 -17.54 -15.17
N GLN A 169 1.79 -16.31 -14.87
CA GLN A 169 2.11 -15.90 -13.50
C GLN A 169 0.87 -15.91 -12.60
N LEU A 170 -0.27 -15.45 -13.13
CA LEU A 170 -1.54 -15.48 -12.40
C LEU A 170 -1.99 -16.92 -12.12
N GLU A 171 -1.88 -17.81 -13.10
CA GLU A 171 -2.18 -19.24 -12.94
C GLU A 171 -1.28 -19.89 -11.89
N PHE A 172 0.02 -19.60 -11.94
CA PHE A 172 0.99 -20.05 -10.94
C PHE A 172 0.57 -19.66 -9.51
N ASN A 173 0.18 -18.40 -9.30
CA ASN A 173 -0.28 -17.93 -7.99
C ASN A 173 -1.58 -18.61 -7.56
N ARG A 174 -2.56 -18.74 -8.47
CA ARG A 174 -3.85 -19.39 -8.19
C ARG A 174 -3.73 -20.87 -7.89
N ALA A 175 -2.79 -21.55 -8.52
CA ALA A 175 -2.48 -22.94 -8.23
C ALA A 175 -1.88 -23.13 -6.81
N GLY A 176 -1.62 -22.03 -6.09
CA GLY A 176 -1.05 -22.07 -4.75
C GLY A 176 0.39 -22.57 -4.71
N LYS A 177 1.06 -22.58 -5.86
CA LYS A 177 2.46 -22.96 -5.96
C LYS A 177 3.28 -21.99 -5.12
N ARG A 178 3.93 -22.52 -4.10
CA ARG A 178 4.87 -21.78 -3.25
C ARG A 178 6.21 -22.48 -3.32
N PHE A 179 7.27 -21.70 -3.41
CA PHE A 179 8.61 -22.26 -3.29
C PHE A 179 8.83 -22.66 -1.84
N LEU A 180 8.78 -23.94 -1.58
CA LEU A 180 9.32 -24.49 -0.36
C LEU A 180 10.83 -24.53 -0.52
N LEU A 181 11.56 -23.96 0.43
CA LEU A 181 13.02 -23.95 0.45
C LEU A 181 13.64 -25.36 0.41
N ASN A 182 12.85 -26.37 0.66
CA ASN A 182 13.23 -27.80 0.72
C ASN A 182 12.28 -28.64 -0.14
N ALA A 183 12.02 -28.25 -1.37
CA ALA A 183 11.27 -29.09 -2.31
C ALA A 183 12.13 -30.26 -2.88
N GLU A 184 13.10 -30.73 -2.13
CA GLU A 184 13.70 -32.04 -2.28
C GLU A 184 12.93 -33.04 -1.41
N GLN A 185 11.78 -33.48 -1.92
CA GLN A 185 11.17 -34.76 -1.51
C GLN A 185 10.26 -35.26 -2.63
#